data_8d58a428719e7b91b2ae8f57c1dd71c5
#
_entry.id   8d58a428719e7b91b2ae8f57c1dd71c5
#
_cell.length_a   1.000
_cell.length_b   1.000
_cell.length_c   1.000
_cell.angle_alpha   90.00
_cell.angle_beta   90.00
_cell.angle_gamma   90.00
#
_symmetry.space_group_name_H-M   'P 1'
#
loop_
_entity.id
_entity.type
_entity.pdbx_description
1 polymer ?
#
loop_
_entity_poly.entity_id
_entity_poly.type
_entity_poly.pdbx_seq_one_letter_code
_entity_poly.pdbx_strand_id
1 'polypeptide(L)'
;MGTSGDFQMDWDNIRIFLSVARAGQFSAAALQLGVDNATVGRRINALEKSLRVRLFDRQITGSVLTAAGDRLYKTAEEVEAQLLRAQGDLSQSDVELSGTVRIAAPDGFTTLFLCSRLGHLKAKYPSLTVQLVPMSRTFSLSKREADLAITIERPEEGRLSVRKLIDYSLHFYAAKTYLAAHGCPQRLEDLQRHCMVTYVQDLIFADQLNFMPQLYGPTYSRLECSTAVGQLEAVRGGAGLGILHDYAAYPDEQLQIVLPGTVFERSYWIVTHLDMRELGRVRAVSEFILAEVGAQKAIFRTRKDVL
;
A
#
# COMPACT_ATOMS: atom_id res chain seq x y z
N MET A 1 47.54 -14.24 29.01
CA MET A 1 47.25 -14.27 27.56
C MET A 1 45.79 -14.66 27.39
N GLY A 2 44.92 -13.70 27.35
CA GLY A 2 43.48 -13.93 27.16
C GLY A 2 43.19 -14.03 25.67
N THR A 3 42.70 -15.19 25.25
CA THR A 3 42.18 -15.40 23.90
C THR A 3 41.02 -14.43 23.66
N SER A 4 41.23 -13.50 22.74
CA SER A 4 40.16 -12.70 22.13
C SER A 4 39.12 -13.66 21.58
N GLY A 5 38.01 -13.85 22.29
CA GLY A 5 36.87 -14.57 21.77
C GLY A 5 36.45 -13.90 20.47
N ASP A 6 36.55 -14.61 19.37
CA ASP A 6 36.11 -14.21 18.06
C ASP A 6 34.65 -13.73 18.15
N PHE A 7 34.45 -12.39 18.13
CA PHE A 7 33.16 -11.77 18.12
C PHE A 7 32.62 -11.82 16.69
N GLN A 8 32.26 -13.03 16.25
CA GLN A 8 31.78 -13.27 14.89
C GLN A 8 30.29 -13.01 14.86
N MET A 9 29.93 -11.80 14.49
CA MET A 9 28.53 -11.43 14.23
C MET A 9 28.15 -11.98 12.85
N ASP A 10 27.33 -13.02 12.83
CA ASP A 10 26.83 -13.65 11.61
C ASP A 10 25.72 -12.78 11.00
N TRP A 11 25.93 -12.33 9.76
CA TRP A 11 24.95 -11.49 9.04
C TRP A 11 23.61 -12.22 8.84
N ASP A 12 23.59 -13.54 8.64
CA ASP A 12 22.34 -14.27 8.52
C ASP A 12 21.49 -14.21 9.80
N ASN A 13 22.13 -14.21 10.97
CA ASN A 13 21.43 -14.04 12.24
C ASN A 13 20.86 -12.63 12.37
N ILE A 14 21.59 -11.61 11.90
CA ILE A 14 21.11 -10.21 11.86
C ILE A 14 19.92 -10.07 10.91
N ARG A 15 19.97 -10.68 9.74
CA ARG A 15 18.88 -10.67 8.76
C ARG A 15 17.60 -11.29 9.35
N ILE A 16 17.74 -12.41 10.06
CA ILE A 16 16.61 -13.06 10.74
C ILE A 16 16.09 -12.17 11.87
N PHE A 17 16.97 -11.54 12.65
CA PHE A 17 16.61 -10.59 13.69
C PHE A 17 15.79 -9.41 13.13
N LEU A 18 16.22 -8.79 12.04
CA LEU A 18 15.50 -7.73 11.35
C LEU A 18 14.11 -8.19 10.89
N SER A 19 14.01 -9.41 10.34
CA SER A 19 12.73 -9.97 9.91
C SER A 19 11.76 -10.17 11.07
N VAL A 20 12.22 -10.70 12.20
CA VAL A 20 11.38 -10.88 13.41
C VAL A 20 10.95 -9.54 13.99
N ALA A 21 11.87 -8.56 14.06
CA ALA A 21 11.58 -7.23 14.57
C ALA A 21 10.51 -6.51 13.75
N ARG A 22 10.54 -6.67 12.43
CA ARG A 22 9.56 -6.10 11.49
C ARG A 22 8.22 -6.80 11.55
N ALA A 23 8.22 -8.13 11.59
CA ALA A 23 7.01 -8.94 11.62
C ALA A 23 6.29 -8.92 12.97
N GLY A 24 7.00 -8.59 14.07
CA GLY A 24 6.48 -8.63 15.43
C GLY A 24 6.18 -10.05 15.96
N GLN A 25 6.37 -11.08 15.13
CA GLN A 25 6.11 -12.48 15.46
C GLN A 25 7.12 -13.40 14.76
N PHE A 26 7.60 -14.42 15.49
CA PHE A 26 8.56 -15.40 14.95
C PHE A 26 7.97 -16.21 13.80
N SER A 27 6.70 -16.60 13.90
CA SER A 27 6.00 -17.38 12.87
C SER A 27 5.80 -16.59 11.57
N ALA A 28 5.48 -15.31 11.68
CA ALA A 28 5.33 -14.44 10.51
C ALA A 28 6.68 -14.21 9.82
N ALA A 29 7.77 -14.02 10.58
CA ALA A 29 9.11 -13.91 10.04
C ALA A 29 9.56 -15.21 9.36
N ALA A 30 9.26 -16.37 9.96
CA ALA A 30 9.56 -17.68 9.38
C ALA A 30 8.91 -17.86 8.01
N LEU A 31 7.63 -17.52 7.90
CA LEU A 31 6.90 -17.55 6.62
C LEU A 31 7.53 -16.62 5.56
N GLN A 32 7.90 -15.38 5.95
CA GLN A 32 8.54 -14.42 5.05
C GLN A 32 9.92 -14.89 4.56
N LEU A 33 10.68 -15.58 5.43
CA LEU A 33 12.02 -16.05 5.13
C LEU A 33 12.04 -17.43 4.42
N GLY A 34 10.89 -18.11 4.33
CA GLY A 34 10.80 -19.45 3.77
C GLY A 34 11.50 -20.52 4.61
N VAL A 35 11.55 -20.34 5.95
CA VAL A 35 12.18 -21.27 6.89
C VAL A 35 11.17 -21.68 7.97
N ASP A 36 11.50 -22.74 8.75
CA ASP A 36 10.66 -23.14 9.88
C ASP A 36 10.85 -22.23 11.10
N ASN A 37 9.84 -22.19 11.96
CA ASN A 37 9.82 -21.35 13.15
C ASN A 37 10.92 -21.72 14.18
N ALA A 38 11.29 -23.00 14.25
CA ALA A 38 12.35 -23.47 15.13
C ALA A 38 13.73 -22.96 14.68
N THR A 39 13.93 -22.87 13.36
CA THR A 39 15.16 -22.28 12.78
C THR A 39 15.26 -20.80 13.13
N VAL A 40 14.18 -20.01 12.99
CA VAL A 40 14.16 -18.60 13.40
C VAL A 40 14.51 -18.50 14.90
N GLY A 41 13.84 -19.26 15.75
CA GLY A 41 14.09 -19.26 17.20
C GLY A 41 15.54 -19.61 17.56
N ARG A 42 16.12 -20.63 16.92
CA ARG A 42 17.51 -21.05 17.13
C ARG A 42 18.52 -19.96 16.73
N ARG A 43 18.29 -19.29 15.59
CA ARG A 43 19.16 -18.22 15.09
C ARG A 43 19.09 -16.97 15.96
N ILE A 44 17.90 -16.59 16.44
CA ILE A 44 17.74 -15.47 17.40
C ILE A 44 18.45 -15.81 18.73
N ASN A 45 18.24 -17.01 19.27
CA ASN A 45 18.91 -17.43 20.50
C ASN A 45 20.45 -17.44 20.33
N ALA A 46 20.97 -17.85 19.17
CA ALA A 46 22.40 -17.81 18.87
C ALA A 46 22.91 -16.36 18.86
N LEU A 47 22.19 -15.43 18.26
CA LEU A 47 22.52 -14.01 18.26
C LEU A 47 22.51 -13.41 19.67
N GLU A 48 21.44 -13.64 20.45
CA GLU A 48 21.33 -13.18 21.84
C GLU A 48 22.46 -13.72 22.72
N LYS A 49 22.83 -14.99 22.51
CA LYS A 49 23.95 -15.64 23.22
C LYS A 49 25.30 -15.01 22.87
N SER A 50 25.54 -14.73 21.56
CA SER A 50 26.79 -14.10 21.10
C SER A 50 26.92 -12.68 21.64
N LEU A 51 25.82 -11.93 21.70
CA LEU A 51 25.78 -10.56 22.22
C LEU A 51 25.63 -10.49 23.74
N ARG A 52 25.31 -11.61 24.42
CA ARG A 52 25.07 -11.73 25.86
C ARG A 52 23.94 -10.81 26.36
N VAL A 53 22.97 -10.51 25.50
CA VAL A 53 21.80 -9.70 25.84
C VAL A 53 20.55 -10.29 25.18
N ARG A 54 19.38 -10.05 25.78
CA ARG A 54 18.12 -10.36 25.14
C ARG A 54 17.75 -9.21 24.19
N LEU A 55 17.27 -9.59 23.00
CA LEU A 55 16.85 -8.66 21.97
C LEU A 55 15.32 -8.56 21.88
N PHE A 56 14.63 -9.63 22.31
CA PHE A 56 13.17 -9.69 22.32
C PHE A 56 12.60 -10.05 23.68
N ASP A 57 11.51 -9.38 24.05
CA ASP A 57 10.58 -9.79 25.11
C ASP A 57 9.40 -10.51 24.44
N ARG A 58 9.22 -11.80 24.82
CA ARG A 58 8.13 -12.63 24.31
C ARG A 58 6.85 -12.33 25.09
N GLN A 59 5.80 -11.95 24.39
CA GLN A 59 4.47 -11.72 24.92
C GLN A 59 3.46 -12.68 24.29
N ILE A 60 2.29 -12.82 24.91
CA ILE A 60 1.21 -13.69 24.39
C ILE A 60 0.78 -13.25 22.97
N THR A 61 0.83 -11.94 22.70
CA THR A 61 0.41 -11.35 21.43
C THR A 61 1.52 -11.20 20.39
N GLY A 62 2.78 -11.57 20.72
CA GLY A 62 3.91 -11.41 19.81
C GLY A 62 5.25 -11.22 20.51
N SER A 63 6.19 -10.57 19.84
CA SER A 63 7.54 -10.29 20.31
C SER A 63 7.84 -8.81 20.18
N VAL A 64 8.23 -8.17 21.25
CA VAL A 64 8.58 -6.74 21.31
C VAL A 64 10.09 -6.62 21.50
N LEU A 65 10.72 -5.63 20.86
CA LEU A 65 12.15 -5.37 21.06
C LEU A 65 12.43 -4.90 22.50
N THR A 66 13.52 -5.39 23.07
CA THR A 66 14.11 -4.80 24.29
C THR A 66 14.85 -3.51 23.94
N ALA A 67 15.28 -2.74 24.95
CA ALA A 67 16.13 -1.56 24.72
C ALA A 67 17.46 -1.90 23.99
N ALA A 68 18.00 -3.12 24.21
CA ALA A 68 19.14 -3.62 23.46
C ALA A 68 18.75 -4.00 22.02
N GLY A 69 17.58 -4.61 21.85
CA GLY A 69 16.99 -4.90 20.54
C GLY A 69 16.78 -3.64 19.70
N ASP A 70 16.22 -2.58 20.26
CA ASP A 70 16.01 -1.31 19.58
C ASP A 70 17.31 -0.68 19.07
N ARG A 71 18.36 -0.71 19.91
CA ARG A 71 19.68 -0.22 19.50
C ARG A 71 20.25 -1.05 18.34
N LEU A 72 20.21 -2.37 18.47
CA LEU A 72 20.69 -3.26 17.41
C LEU A 72 19.87 -3.08 16.13
N TYR A 73 18.56 -2.91 16.25
CA TYR A 73 17.66 -2.73 15.12
C TYR A 73 18.08 -1.54 14.25
N LYS A 74 18.31 -0.38 14.86
CA LYS A 74 18.75 0.84 14.16
C LYS A 74 20.06 0.63 13.41
N THR A 75 21.07 0.06 14.10
CA THR A 75 22.37 -0.21 13.47
C THR A 75 22.30 -1.26 12.37
N ALA A 76 21.54 -2.33 12.59
CA ALA A 76 21.36 -3.39 11.60
C ALA A 76 20.63 -2.91 10.35
N GLU A 77 19.64 -2.01 10.49
CA GLU A 77 18.98 -1.36 9.36
C GLU A 77 19.97 -0.51 8.53
N GLU A 78 20.87 0.23 9.18
CA GLU A 78 21.90 1.01 8.48
C GLU A 78 22.87 0.14 7.69
N VAL A 79 23.32 -0.96 8.29
CA VAL A 79 24.22 -1.94 7.62
C VAL A 79 23.49 -2.60 6.43
N GLU A 80 22.26 -3.06 6.63
CA GLU A 80 21.47 -3.64 5.54
C GLU A 80 21.29 -2.65 4.39
N ALA A 81 21.02 -1.37 4.70
CA ALA A 81 20.90 -0.31 3.73
C ALA A 81 22.19 -0.11 2.91
N GLN A 82 23.36 -0.17 3.56
CA GLN A 82 24.64 -0.04 2.87
C GLN A 82 24.91 -1.24 1.94
N LEU A 83 24.60 -2.46 2.38
CA LEU A 83 24.72 -3.65 1.54
C LEU A 83 23.79 -3.61 0.33
N LEU A 84 22.56 -3.14 0.52
CA LEU A 84 21.59 -2.96 -0.56
C LEU A 84 22.05 -1.90 -1.59
N ARG A 85 22.65 -0.79 -1.12
CA ARG A 85 23.24 0.24 -2.02
C ARG A 85 24.40 -0.35 -2.82
N ALA A 86 25.34 -1.02 -2.16
CA ALA A 86 26.46 -1.65 -2.84
C ALA A 86 25.99 -2.68 -3.90
N GLN A 87 24.95 -3.46 -3.59
CA GLN A 87 24.32 -4.36 -4.56
C GLN A 87 23.69 -3.60 -5.71
N GLY A 88 23.05 -2.45 -5.46
CA GLY A 88 22.46 -1.57 -6.48
C GLY A 88 23.53 -1.01 -7.42
N ASP A 89 24.66 -0.54 -6.86
CA ASP A 89 25.78 0.01 -7.64
C ASP A 89 26.44 -1.04 -8.53
N LEU A 90 26.58 -2.27 -8.04
CA LEU A 90 27.09 -3.40 -8.81
C LEU A 90 26.13 -3.88 -9.91
N SER A 91 24.84 -3.64 -9.75
CA SER A 91 23.77 -4.02 -10.71
C SER A 91 23.59 -3.01 -11.86
N GLN A 92 24.31 -1.89 -11.88
CA GLN A 92 24.18 -0.86 -12.92
C GLN A 92 24.80 -1.23 -14.29
N SER A 93 25.50 -2.36 -14.39
CA SER A 93 25.91 -2.91 -15.66
C SER A 93 24.81 -3.81 -16.20
N ASP A 94 24.31 -3.60 -17.41
CA ASP A 94 23.38 -4.34 -18.32
C ASP A 94 22.83 -5.72 -17.87
N VAL A 95 22.73 -5.96 -16.54
CA VAL A 95 22.22 -7.19 -15.97
C VAL A 95 20.70 -7.11 -15.95
N GLU A 96 20.07 -8.09 -16.54
CA GLU A 96 18.62 -8.31 -16.50
C GLU A 96 18.05 -8.13 -15.09
N LEU A 97 17.20 -7.11 -14.89
CA LEU A 97 16.61 -6.82 -13.58
C LEU A 97 15.79 -8.02 -13.10
N SER A 98 16.19 -8.60 -11.99
CA SER A 98 15.57 -9.79 -11.40
C SER A 98 15.23 -9.60 -9.93
N GLY A 99 14.53 -10.59 -9.35
CA GLY A 99 14.09 -10.58 -7.95
C GLY A 99 12.66 -10.10 -7.78
N THR A 100 12.29 -9.83 -6.53
CA THR A 100 10.91 -9.46 -6.17
C THR A 100 10.81 -7.99 -5.80
N VAL A 101 9.74 -7.33 -6.24
CA VAL A 101 9.31 -6.01 -5.76
C VAL A 101 7.89 -6.12 -5.26
N ARG A 102 7.70 -5.81 -3.98
CA ARG A 102 6.39 -5.77 -3.32
C ARG A 102 5.86 -4.36 -3.30
N ILE A 103 4.67 -4.17 -3.86
CA ILE A 103 3.98 -2.88 -3.95
C ILE A 103 2.73 -2.95 -3.07
N ALA A 104 2.65 -2.07 -2.07
CA ALA A 104 1.43 -1.85 -1.31
C ALA A 104 0.65 -0.67 -1.90
N ALA A 105 -0.63 -0.84 -2.17
CA ALA A 105 -1.44 0.25 -2.72
C ALA A 105 -2.92 0.10 -2.36
N PRO A 106 -3.72 1.19 -2.37
CA PRO A 106 -5.16 1.11 -2.23
C PRO A 106 -5.77 0.19 -3.30
N ASP A 107 -6.76 -0.60 -2.91
CA ASP A 107 -7.39 -1.59 -3.79
C ASP A 107 -7.96 -0.97 -5.08
N GLY A 108 -8.56 0.21 -4.99
CA GLY A 108 -9.07 0.94 -6.15
C GLY A 108 -7.96 1.27 -7.15
N PHE A 109 -6.82 1.83 -6.70
CA PHE A 109 -5.69 2.10 -7.58
C PHE A 109 -5.08 0.82 -8.14
N THR A 110 -4.90 -0.19 -7.29
CA THR A 110 -4.30 -1.46 -7.69
C THR A 110 -5.14 -2.17 -8.75
N THR A 111 -6.41 -2.41 -8.46
CA THR A 111 -7.26 -3.26 -9.30
C THR A 111 -7.81 -2.52 -10.52
N LEU A 112 -8.24 -1.26 -10.33
CA LEU A 112 -8.93 -0.50 -11.39
C LEU A 112 -7.97 0.22 -12.33
N PHE A 113 -6.70 0.42 -11.92
CA PHE A 113 -5.71 1.10 -12.75
C PHE A 113 -4.44 0.28 -13.00
N LEU A 114 -3.73 -0.17 -11.96
CA LEU A 114 -2.37 -0.69 -12.10
C LEU A 114 -2.33 -2.10 -12.70
N CYS A 115 -3.21 -3.02 -12.26
CA CYS A 115 -3.18 -4.43 -12.67
C CYS A 115 -3.19 -4.63 -14.18
N SER A 116 -4.05 -3.89 -14.91
CA SER A 116 -4.15 -4.00 -16.38
C SER A 116 -2.90 -3.57 -17.13
N ARG A 117 -1.98 -2.85 -16.47
CA ARG A 117 -0.76 -2.27 -17.06
C ARG A 117 0.52 -3.04 -16.73
N LEU A 118 0.46 -3.93 -15.74
CA LEU A 118 1.63 -4.73 -15.33
C LEU A 118 2.15 -5.67 -16.44
N GLY A 119 1.34 -5.98 -17.44
CA GLY A 119 1.80 -6.70 -18.62
C GLY A 119 2.95 -5.99 -19.33
N HIS A 120 2.91 -4.67 -19.45
CA HIS A 120 3.99 -3.87 -20.05
C HIS A 120 5.28 -3.94 -19.21
N LEU A 121 5.15 -3.88 -17.89
CA LEU A 121 6.29 -4.02 -17.00
C LEU A 121 6.92 -5.41 -17.12
N LYS A 122 6.09 -6.45 -17.18
CA LYS A 122 6.54 -7.84 -17.29
C LYS A 122 7.19 -8.13 -18.62
N ALA A 123 6.71 -7.53 -19.71
CA ALA A 123 7.34 -7.62 -21.03
C ALA A 123 8.74 -6.95 -21.04
N LYS A 124 8.88 -5.82 -20.33
CA LYS A 124 10.16 -5.10 -20.24
C LYS A 124 11.17 -5.79 -19.32
N TYR A 125 10.69 -6.42 -18.24
CA TYR A 125 11.53 -7.07 -17.22
C TYR A 125 11.00 -8.49 -16.90
N PRO A 126 11.27 -9.48 -17.76
CA PRO A 126 10.71 -10.84 -17.64
C PRO A 126 11.08 -11.54 -16.34
N SER A 127 12.30 -11.33 -15.84
CA SER A 127 12.82 -11.96 -14.63
C SER A 127 12.40 -11.27 -13.33
N LEU A 128 11.64 -10.14 -13.42
CA LEU A 128 11.16 -9.44 -12.25
C LEU A 128 9.84 -10.03 -11.74
N THR A 129 9.77 -10.36 -10.45
CA THR A 129 8.54 -10.74 -9.78
C THR A 129 7.91 -9.51 -9.12
N VAL A 130 6.66 -9.20 -9.44
CA VAL A 130 5.90 -8.12 -8.79
C VAL A 130 4.83 -8.73 -7.90
N GLN A 131 4.81 -8.29 -6.64
CA GLN A 131 3.77 -8.65 -5.68
C GLN A 131 2.93 -7.40 -5.37
N LEU A 132 1.64 -7.46 -5.66
CA LEU A 132 0.68 -6.43 -5.28
C LEU A 132 0.01 -6.82 -3.97
N VAL A 133 0.07 -5.93 -2.99
CA VAL A 133 -0.56 -6.14 -1.68
C VAL A 133 -1.57 -5.00 -1.47
N PRO A 134 -2.88 -5.31 -1.36
CA PRO A 134 -3.87 -4.29 -1.06
C PRO A 134 -3.59 -3.66 0.30
N MET A 135 -3.62 -2.34 0.39
CA MET A 135 -3.59 -1.63 1.66
C MET A 135 -4.99 -1.66 2.27
N SER A 136 -5.17 -2.46 3.31
CA SER A 136 -6.40 -2.55 4.10
C SER A 136 -6.24 -2.01 5.54
N ARG A 137 -5.05 -1.49 5.88
CA ARG A 137 -4.67 -0.97 7.20
C ARG A 137 -3.58 0.07 7.05
N THR A 138 -3.24 0.77 8.14
CA THR A 138 -2.03 1.59 8.22
C THR A 138 -0.80 0.73 7.95
N PHE A 139 -0.27 0.82 6.74
CA PHE A 139 0.86 0.05 6.28
C PHE A 139 2.15 0.72 6.75
N SER A 140 3.07 -0.03 7.31
CA SER A 140 4.34 0.53 7.79
C SER A 140 5.48 0.21 6.81
N LEU A 141 5.82 1.17 5.97
CA LEU A 141 7.03 1.10 5.13
C LEU A 141 8.30 1.03 5.97
N SER A 142 8.31 1.62 7.18
CA SER A 142 9.43 1.52 8.11
C SER A 142 9.65 0.07 8.58
N LYS A 143 8.61 -0.77 8.59
CA LYS A 143 8.73 -2.21 8.85
C LYS A 143 9.08 -3.02 7.60
N ARG A 144 9.32 -2.37 6.46
CA ARG A 144 9.62 -3.00 5.16
C ARG A 144 8.62 -4.10 4.76
N GLU A 145 7.35 -3.88 5.07
CA GLU A 145 6.26 -4.76 4.64
C GLU A 145 6.05 -4.68 3.11
N ALA A 146 6.51 -3.58 2.48
CA ALA A 146 6.65 -3.43 1.02
C ALA A 146 7.92 -2.65 0.65
N ASP A 147 8.35 -2.81 -0.60
CA ASP A 147 9.46 -2.07 -1.17
C ASP A 147 9.03 -0.69 -1.66
N LEU A 148 7.78 -0.59 -2.10
CA LEU A 148 7.14 0.61 -2.61
C LEU A 148 5.69 0.65 -2.14
N ALA A 149 5.20 1.83 -1.77
CA ALA A 149 3.79 2.03 -1.47
C ALA A 149 3.19 3.17 -2.30
N ILE A 150 1.91 3.02 -2.64
CA ILE A 150 1.05 4.12 -3.07
C ILE A 150 0.14 4.43 -1.90
N THR A 151 0.11 5.68 -1.46
CA THR A 151 -0.70 6.12 -0.31
C THR A 151 -1.66 7.23 -0.73
N ILE A 152 -2.77 7.35 -0.01
CA ILE A 152 -3.76 8.41 -0.19
C ILE A 152 -3.33 9.66 0.58
N GLU A 153 -2.64 9.45 1.70
CA GLU A 153 -2.09 10.50 2.55
C GLU A 153 -0.59 10.63 2.31
N ARG A 154 -0.08 11.85 2.43
CA ARG A 154 1.36 12.10 2.43
C ARG A 154 1.92 11.69 3.78
N PRO A 155 2.79 10.68 3.85
CA PRO A 155 3.48 10.35 5.09
C PRO A 155 4.37 11.52 5.55
N GLU A 156 4.31 11.84 6.85
CA GLU A 156 5.08 12.94 7.45
C GLU A 156 6.31 12.45 8.20
N GLU A 157 6.33 11.17 8.59
CA GLU A 157 7.38 10.59 9.42
C GLU A 157 8.08 9.42 8.75
N GLY A 158 9.32 9.17 9.18
CA GLY A 158 10.15 8.04 8.73
C GLY A 158 11.23 8.43 7.71
N ARG A 159 12.19 7.52 7.48
CA ARG A 159 13.25 7.66 6.45
C ARG A 159 12.69 7.32 5.06
N LEU A 160 11.77 8.15 4.58
CA LEU A 160 10.98 7.90 3.38
C LEU A 160 11.32 8.91 2.28
N SER A 161 11.33 8.42 1.03
CA SER A 161 11.24 9.24 -0.17
C SER A 161 9.77 9.31 -0.56
N VAL A 162 9.19 10.49 -0.50
CA VAL A 162 7.77 10.74 -0.79
C VAL A 162 7.66 11.66 -2.00
N ARG A 163 6.92 11.22 -3.01
CA ARG A 163 6.66 12.01 -4.21
C ARG A 163 5.17 11.97 -4.53
N LYS A 164 4.59 13.12 -4.88
CA LYS A 164 3.22 13.17 -5.39
C LYS A 164 3.14 12.39 -6.70
N LEU A 165 2.22 11.44 -6.78
CA LEU A 165 2.01 10.61 -7.96
C LEU A 165 1.02 11.30 -8.91
N ILE A 166 -0.20 11.58 -8.43
CA ILE A 166 -1.26 12.23 -9.21
C ILE A 166 -2.36 12.75 -8.31
N ASP A 167 -3.05 13.81 -8.75
CA ASP A 167 -4.36 14.19 -8.21
C ASP A 167 -5.46 13.44 -8.97
N TYR A 168 -6.49 13.02 -8.26
CA TYR A 168 -7.66 12.36 -8.83
C TYR A 168 -8.94 12.90 -8.23
N SER A 169 -10.03 12.76 -8.98
CA SER A 169 -11.37 13.16 -8.54
C SER A 169 -12.28 11.96 -8.37
N LEU A 170 -13.26 12.13 -7.48
CA LEU A 170 -14.38 11.24 -7.30
C LEU A 170 -15.66 12.07 -7.36
N HIS A 171 -16.72 11.45 -7.87
CA HIS A 171 -18.06 12.02 -7.89
C HIS A 171 -19.07 11.01 -7.36
N PHE A 172 -20.29 11.49 -7.13
CA PHE A 172 -21.43 10.60 -6.95
C PHE A 172 -21.77 9.95 -8.29
N TYR A 173 -21.90 8.64 -8.29
CA TYR A 173 -22.33 7.83 -9.43
C TYR A 173 -23.51 6.97 -9.05
N ALA A 174 -24.36 6.68 -10.03
CA ALA A 174 -25.40 5.68 -9.95
C ALA A 174 -25.52 4.96 -11.30
N ALA A 175 -26.04 3.75 -11.30
CA ALA A 175 -26.42 3.06 -12.51
C ALA A 175 -27.62 3.78 -13.16
N LYS A 176 -27.63 3.91 -14.49
CA LYS A 176 -28.76 4.48 -15.23
C LYS A 176 -30.07 3.78 -14.94
N THR A 177 -30.03 2.46 -14.76
CA THR A 177 -31.18 1.63 -14.39
C THR A 177 -31.73 1.98 -13.00
N TYR A 178 -30.82 2.24 -12.03
CA TYR A 178 -31.21 2.69 -10.69
C TYR A 178 -31.92 4.06 -10.75
N LEU A 179 -31.35 5.01 -11.48
CA LEU A 179 -31.93 6.34 -11.63
C LEU A 179 -33.28 6.33 -12.33
N ALA A 180 -33.48 5.43 -13.31
CA ALA A 180 -34.76 5.28 -13.97
C ALA A 180 -35.87 4.79 -13.01
N ALA A 181 -35.51 3.97 -12.02
CA ALA A 181 -36.46 3.43 -11.04
C ALA A 181 -36.70 4.36 -9.84
N HIS A 182 -35.68 5.12 -9.39
CA HIS A 182 -35.71 5.86 -8.13
C HIS A 182 -35.63 7.39 -8.30
N GLY A 183 -35.47 7.86 -9.54
CA GLY A 183 -35.24 9.29 -9.84
C GLY A 183 -33.77 9.70 -9.69
N CYS A 184 -33.44 10.88 -10.20
CA CYS A 184 -32.11 11.45 -10.14
C CYS A 184 -32.05 12.55 -9.08
N PRO A 185 -31.20 12.46 -8.04
CA PRO A 185 -31.08 13.52 -7.05
C PRO A 185 -30.57 14.81 -7.69
N GLN A 186 -31.18 15.95 -7.35
CA GLN A 186 -30.83 17.28 -7.88
C GLN A 186 -30.00 18.09 -6.88
N ARG A 187 -30.03 17.73 -5.60
CA ARG A 187 -29.33 18.38 -4.49
C ARG A 187 -28.96 17.37 -3.43
N LEU A 188 -28.03 17.71 -2.54
CA LEU A 188 -27.50 16.80 -1.52
C LEU A 188 -28.58 16.24 -0.58
N GLU A 189 -29.61 17.06 -0.27
CA GLU A 189 -30.71 16.63 0.59
C GLU A 189 -31.54 15.48 -0.01
N ASP A 190 -31.58 15.38 -1.33
CA ASP A 190 -32.31 14.31 -2.02
C ASP A 190 -31.67 12.94 -1.81
N LEU A 191 -30.38 12.89 -1.46
CA LEU A 191 -29.66 11.64 -1.15
C LEU A 191 -30.34 10.84 -0.03
N GLN A 192 -31.08 11.49 0.87
CA GLN A 192 -31.81 10.82 1.96
C GLN A 192 -32.87 9.81 1.47
N ARG A 193 -33.28 9.92 0.21
CA ARG A 193 -34.28 9.03 -0.40
C ARG A 193 -33.64 7.87 -1.16
N HIS A 194 -32.32 7.81 -1.18
CA HIS A 194 -31.56 6.82 -1.95
C HIS A 194 -30.75 5.89 -1.04
N CYS A 195 -30.45 4.69 -1.52
CA CYS A 195 -29.46 3.83 -0.90
C CYS A 195 -28.06 4.36 -1.21
N MET A 196 -27.21 4.48 -0.19
CA MET A 196 -25.83 4.90 -0.33
C MET A 196 -24.90 3.70 -0.22
N VAL A 197 -24.06 3.48 -1.23
CA VAL A 197 -22.97 2.51 -1.21
C VAL A 197 -21.73 3.20 -0.64
N THR A 198 -21.27 2.74 0.52
CA THR A 198 -20.21 3.38 1.30
C THR A 198 -19.16 2.39 1.77
N TYR A 199 -18.08 2.90 2.40
CA TYR A 199 -17.14 2.07 3.13
C TYR A 199 -17.76 1.55 4.43
N VAL A 200 -17.33 0.35 4.85
CA VAL A 200 -17.55 -0.18 6.20
C VAL A 200 -16.78 0.71 7.17
N GLN A 201 -17.47 1.39 8.08
CA GLN A 201 -16.93 2.50 8.85
C GLN A 201 -15.70 2.15 9.70
N ASP A 202 -15.72 1.00 10.37
CA ASP A 202 -14.63 0.51 11.23
C ASP A 202 -13.44 -0.08 10.45
N LEU A 203 -13.56 -0.21 9.11
CA LEU A 203 -12.50 -0.67 8.23
C LEU A 203 -11.84 0.46 7.43
N ILE A 204 -12.26 1.70 7.63
CA ILE A 204 -11.63 2.87 7.01
C ILE A 204 -10.23 3.04 7.58
N PHE A 205 -9.21 2.99 6.73
CA PHE A 205 -7.80 3.06 7.12
C PHE A 205 -7.14 4.43 6.89
N ALA A 206 -7.84 5.36 6.24
CA ALA A 206 -7.39 6.72 5.98
C ALA A 206 -8.57 7.69 6.04
N ASP A 207 -8.39 8.83 6.70
CA ASP A 207 -9.46 9.83 6.89
C ASP A 207 -10.03 10.34 5.56
N GLN A 208 -9.22 10.39 4.50
CA GLN A 208 -9.63 10.80 3.16
C GLN A 208 -10.65 9.86 2.52
N LEU A 209 -10.81 8.62 3.03
CA LEU A 209 -11.84 7.68 2.60
C LEU A 209 -13.16 7.87 3.35
N ASN A 210 -13.15 8.66 4.42
CA ASN A 210 -14.34 8.94 5.20
C ASN A 210 -15.13 10.10 4.57
N PHE A 211 -16.08 9.78 3.71
CA PHE A 211 -16.97 10.76 3.07
C PHE A 211 -18.23 11.07 3.89
N MET A 212 -18.50 10.32 4.98
CA MET A 212 -19.72 10.45 5.77
C MET A 212 -19.94 11.84 6.37
N PRO A 213 -18.92 12.55 6.89
CA PRO A 213 -19.12 13.92 7.41
C PRO A 213 -19.59 14.94 6.38
N GLN A 214 -19.37 14.64 5.10
CA GLN A 214 -19.75 15.50 3.96
C GLN A 214 -21.15 15.16 3.42
N LEU A 215 -21.73 14.05 3.86
CA LEU A 215 -23.08 13.60 3.52
C LEU A 215 -24.02 13.98 4.65
N TYR A 216 -24.79 15.03 4.50
CA TYR A 216 -25.71 15.53 5.51
C TYR A 216 -26.83 14.53 5.83
N GLY A 217 -26.90 14.10 7.10
CA GLY A 217 -28.04 13.41 7.71
C GLY A 217 -27.79 11.98 8.19
N PRO A 218 -28.46 11.55 9.28
CA PRO A 218 -28.16 10.28 9.95
C PRO A 218 -28.86 9.03 9.37
N THR A 219 -29.72 9.15 8.38
CA THR A 219 -30.67 8.11 7.99
C THR A 219 -30.70 7.80 6.49
N TYR A 220 -29.54 7.37 5.96
CA TYR A 220 -29.57 6.75 4.64
C TYR A 220 -29.74 5.23 4.77
N SER A 221 -30.50 4.62 3.85
CA SER A 221 -30.33 3.21 3.54
C SER A 221 -28.88 3.00 3.06
N ARG A 222 -28.17 2.01 3.59
CA ARG A 222 -26.75 1.80 3.28
C ARG A 222 -26.48 0.37 2.82
N LEU A 223 -25.61 0.28 1.83
CA LEU A 223 -24.88 -0.94 1.53
C LEU A 223 -23.40 -0.63 1.76
N GLU A 224 -22.74 -1.39 2.60
CA GLU A 224 -21.36 -1.12 2.99
C GLU A 224 -20.43 -2.17 2.39
N CYS A 225 -19.38 -1.69 1.70
CA CYS A 225 -18.33 -2.52 1.09
C CYS A 225 -16.96 -2.06 1.62
N SER A 226 -16.11 -2.99 1.98
CA SER A 226 -14.76 -2.68 2.47
C SER A 226 -13.75 -2.28 1.39
N THR A 227 -14.11 -2.37 0.11
CA THR A 227 -13.24 -2.12 -1.04
C THR A 227 -13.88 -1.16 -2.04
N ALA A 228 -13.05 -0.33 -2.71
CA ALA A 228 -13.50 0.55 -3.78
C ALA A 228 -14.06 -0.24 -4.97
N VAL A 229 -13.49 -1.41 -5.26
CA VAL A 229 -13.98 -2.32 -6.31
C VAL A 229 -15.37 -2.84 -5.97
N GLY A 230 -15.60 -3.27 -4.72
CA GLY A 230 -16.92 -3.72 -4.26
C GLY A 230 -17.96 -2.61 -4.35
N GLN A 231 -17.61 -1.38 -4.02
CA GLN A 231 -18.50 -0.22 -4.17
C GLN A 231 -18.85 0.05 -5.63
N LEU A 232 -17.84 0.03 -6.52
CA LEU A 232 -18.06 0.21 -7.96
C LEU A 232 -19.04 -0.84 -8.52
N GLU A 233 -18.83 -2.12 -8.19
CA GLU A 233 -19.69 -3.20 -8.66
C GLU A 233 -21.10 -3.13 -8.08
N ALA A 234 -21.24 -2.76 -6.80
CA ALA A 234 -22.57 -2.58 -6.18
C ALA A 234 -23.35 -1.44 -6.85
N VAL A 235 -22.69 -0.29 -7.11
CA VAL A 235 -23.32 0.82 -7.83
C VAL A 235 -23.68 0.43 -9.26
N ARG A 236 -22.77 -0.26 -9.99
CA ARG A 236 -23.01 -0.76 -11.34
C ARG A 236 -24.20 -1.72 -11.38
N GLY A 237 -24.34 -2.57 -10.36
CA GLY A 237 -25.46 -3.50 -10.19
C GLY A 237 -26.78 -2.83 -9.78
N GLY A 238 -26.80 -1.50 -9.59
CA GLY A 238 -28.02 -0.76 -9.26
C GLY A 238 -28.41 -0.82 -7.78
N ALA A 239 -27.46 -1.07 -6.87
CA ALA A 239 -27.75 -1.10 -5.43
C ALA A 239 -28.03 0.30 -4.83
N GLY A 240 -27.54 1.36 -5.47
CA GLY A 240 -27.68 2.72 -4.96
C GLY A 240 -26.69 3.70 -5.60
N LEU A 241 -26.44 4.80 -4.90
CA LEU A 241 -25.44 5.79 -5.26
C LEU A 241 -24.16 5.56 -4.47
N GLY A 242 -23.00 5.79 -5.10
CA GLY A 242 -21.69 5.72 -4.44
C GLY A 242 -20.79 6.85 -4.86
N ILE A 243 -19.80 7.18 -4.00
CA ILE A 243 -18.70 8.08 -4.35
C ILE A 243 -17.60 7.24 -4.96
N LEU A 244 -17.46 7.31 -6.29
CA LEU A 244 -16.57 6.45 -7.05
C LEU A 244 -15.45 7.25 -7.71
N HIS A 245 -14.32 6.57 -7.95
CA HIS A 245 -13.17 7.13 -8.64
C HIS A 245 -13.50 7.39 -10.11
N ASP A 246 -13.31 8.63 -10.58
CA ASP A 246 -13.63 9.02 -11.96
C ASP A 246 -12.86 8.18 -12.99
N TYR A 247 -11.60 7.86 -12.74
CA TYR A 247 -10.79 7.06 -13.67
C TYR A 247 -11.34 5.64 -13.91
N ALA A 248 -12.24 5.16 -13.03
CA ALA A 248 -12.88 3.86 -13.15
C ALA A 248 -14.35 3.94 -13.55
N ALA A 249 -15.08 4.90 -13.00
CA ALA A 249 -16.54 5.02 -13.19
C ALA A 249 -16.92 5.86 -14.40
N TYR A 250 -16.14 6.90 -14.74
CA TYR A 250 -16.48 7.79 -15.86
C TYR A 250 -16.48 7.11 -17.23
N PRO A 251 -15.55 6.15 -17.53
CA PRO A 251 -15.60 5.42 -18.80
C PRO A 251 -16.74 4.39 -18.91
N ASP A 252 -17.43 4.10 -17.83
CA ASP A 252 -18.48 3.09 -17.79
C ASP A 252 -19.82 3.68 -18.26
N GLU A 253 -20.26 3.26 -19.44
CA GLU A 253 -21.50 3.72 -20.06
C GLU A 253 -22.77 3.37 -19.27
N GLN A 254 -22.71 2.41 -18.35
CA GLN A 254 -23.84 2.05 -17.48
C GLN A 254 -24.01 3.02 -16.31
N LEU A 255 -22.96 3.75 -15.98
CA LEU A 255 -22.93 4.70 -14.86
C LEU A 255 -23.19 6.12 -15.35
N GLN A 256 -23.72 6.92 -14.44
CA GLN A 256 -23.95 8.34 -14.64
C GLN A 256 -23.52 9.13 -13.41
N ILE A 257 -22.83 10.24 -13.62
CA ILE A 257 -22.56 11.21 -12.55
C ILE A 257 -23.90 11.82 -12.12
N VAL A 258 -24.10 11.90 -10.81
CA VAL A 258 -25.18 12.65 -10.18
C VAL A 258 -24.59 13.78 -9.33
N LEU A 259 -25.28 14.90 -9.17
CA LEU A 259 -24.78 16.08 -8.45
C LEU A 259 -23.38 16.53 -8.95
N PRO A 260 -23.22 16.83 -10.24
CA PRO A 260 -21.91 17.08 -10.85
C PRO A 260 -21.15 18.25 -10.22
N GLY A 261 -21.84 19.17 -9.55
CA GLY A 261 -21.23 20.27 -8.79
C GLY A 261 -20.52 19.83 -7.49
N THR A 262 -20.69 18.56 -7.07
CA THR A 262 -20.07 18.01 -5.86
C THR A 262 -18.91 17.08 -6.25
N VAL A 263 -17.69 17.58 -6.14
CA VAL A 263 -16.46 16.85 -6.47
C VAL A 263 -15.60 16.64 -5.23
N PHE A 264 -15.01 15.46 -5.12
CA PHE A 264 -14.05 15.12 -4.07
C PHE A 264 -12.66 14.99 -4.70
N GLU A 265 -11.77 15.92 -4.41
CA GLU A 265 -10.39 15.87 -4.90
C GLU A 265 -9.47 15.19 -3.88
N ARG A 266 -8.62 14.29 -4.35
CA ARG A 266 -7.65 13.54 -3.55
C ARG A 266 -6.33 13.44 -4.31
N SER A 267 -5.29 12.94 -3.63
CA SER A 267 -3.97 12.73 -4.24
C SER A 267 -3.45 11.34 -3.91
N TYR A 268 -2.80 10.71 -4.88
CA TYR A 268 -1.94 9.56 -4.62
C TYR A 268 -0.49 10.02 -4.45
N TRP A 269 0.21 9.35 -3.56
CA TRP A 269 1.62 9.55 -3.29
C TRP A 269 2.38 8.25 -3.50
N ILE A 270 3.52 8.31 -4.17
CA ILE A 270 4.44 7.18 -4.28
C ILE A 270 5.50 7.33 -3.21
N VAL A 271 5.71 6.28 -2.44
CA VAL A 271 6.52 6.28 -1.23
C VAL A 271 7.45 5.07 -1.25
N THR A 272 8.73 5.30 -0.98
CA THR A 272 9.74 4.25 -0.84
C THR A 272 10.59 4.55 0.38
N HIS A 273 11.14 3.52 1.03
CA HIS A 273 12.20 3.75 2.01
C HIS A 273 13.44 4.29 1.30
N LEU A 274 14.15 5.26 1.91
CA LEU A 274 15.32 5.90 1.28
C LEU A 274 16.36 4.87 0.80
N ASP A 275 16.57 3.82 1.59
CA ASP A 275 17.54 2.78 1.29
C ASP A 275 17.12 1.84 0.16
N MET A 276 15.80 1.67 -0.04
CA MET A 276 15.25 0.82 -1.10
C MET A 276 15.17 1.55 -2.44
N ARG A 277 15.12 2.87 -2.42
CA ARG A 277 15.00 3.71 -3.62
C ARG A 277 16.14 3.47 -4.62
N GLU A 278 17.35 3.21 -4.13
CA GLU A 278 18.55 3.04 -4.95
C GLU A 278 18.63 1.63 -5.59
N LEU A 279 17.80 0.67 -5.16
CA LEU A 279 17.74 -0.64 -5.80
C LEU A 279 17.18 -0.54 -7.21
N GLY A 280 17.93 -0.99 -8.22
CA GLY A 280 17.57 -0.89 -9.63
C GLY A 280 16.16 -1.42 -9.94
N ARG A 281 15.76 -2.55 -9.34
CA ARG A 281 14.41 -3.13 -9.50
C ARG A 281 13.31 -2.25 -8.91
N VAL A 282 13.52 -1.62 -7.75
CA VAL A 282 12.54 -0.73 -7.10
C VAL A 282 12.41 0.55 -7.90
N ARG A 283 13.54 1.13 -8.35
CA ARG A 283 13.58 2.30 -9.21
C ARG A 283 12.83 2.06 -10.52
N ALA A 284 13.10 0.93 -11.20
CA ALA A 284 12.45 0.59 -12.46
C ALA A 284 10.93 0.47 -12.32
N VAL A 285 10.44 -0.17 -11.24
CA VAL A 285 9.00 -0.27 -10.95
C VAL A 285 8.41 1.10 -10.62
N SER A 286 9.11 1.92 -9.83
CA SER A 286 8.66 3.28 -9.50
C SER A 286 8.54 4.16 -10.75
N GLU A 287 9.55 4.15 -11.62
CA GLU A 287 9.56 4.88 -12.89
C GLU A 287 8.46 4.40 -13.83
N PHE A 288 8.23 3.08 -13.90
CA PHE A 288 7.12 2.51 -14.66
C PHE A 288 5.77 3.05 -14.18
N ILE A 289 5.49 3.01 -12.87
CA ILE A 289 4.23 3.52 -12.33
C ILE A 289 4.07 5.02 -12.64
N LEU A 290 5.12 5.81 -12.48
CA LEU A 290 5.12 7.24 -12.79
C LEU A 290 4.83 7.50 -14.28
N ALA A 291 5.40 6.70 -15.17
CA ALA A 291 5.20 6.81 -16.61
C ALA A 291 3.76 6.45 -17.01
N GLU A 292 3.21 5.31 -16.49
CA GLU A 292 1.84 4.88 -16.78
C GLU A 292 0.81 5.89 -16.28
N VAL A 293 0.99 6.40 -15.06
CA VAL A 293 0.11 7.45 -14.51
C VAL A 293 0.23 8.74 -15.32
N GLY A 294 1.45 9.13 -15.70
CA GLY A 294 1.69 10.33 -16.51
C GLY A 294 1.04 10.26 -17.88
N ALA A 295 1.14 9.11 -18.55
CA ALA A 295 0.54 8.85 -19.86
C ALA A 295 -1.01 8.91 -19.82
N GLN A 296 -1.60 8.56 -18.68
CA GLN A 296 -3.06 8.49 -18.49
C GLN A 296 -3.60 9.61 -17.61
N LYS A 297 -2.85 10.71 -17.45
CA LYS A 297 -3.22 11.80 -16.54
C LYS A 297 -4.65 12.32 -16.73
N ALA A 298 -5.14 12.31 -17.97
CA ALA A 298 -6.46 12.84 -18.30
C ALA A 298 -7.63 12.06 -17.66
N ILE A 299 -7.49 10.74 -17.41
CA ILE A 299 -8.58 9.94 -16.84
C ILE A 299 -8.74 10.16 -15.32
N PHE A 300 -7.70 10.64 -14.64
CA PHE A 300 -7.74 10.80 -13.19
C PHE A 300 -8.56 12.00 -12.71
N ARG A 301 -8.84 12.96 -13.61
CA ARG A 301 -9.69 14.11 -13.31
C ARG A 301 -10.71 14.28 -14.41
N THR A 302 -11.96 14.23 -14.05
CA THR A 302 -13.04 14.64 -14.97
C THR A 302 -12.91 16.14 -15.24
N ARG A 303 -12.86 16.55 -16.50
CA ARG A 303 -12.77 17.96 -16.86
C ARG A 303 -14.07 18.65 -16.47
N LYS A 304 -13.97 19.81 -15.83
CA LYS A 304 -15.11 20.64 -15.47
C LYS A 304 -15.96 21.06 -16.68
N ASP A 305 -15.38 21.02 -17.87
CA ASP A 305 -16.01 21.43 -19.13
C ASP A 305 -16.90 20.34 -19.75
N VAL A 306 -16.97 19.15 -19.14
CA VAL A 306 -17.73 17.98 -19.63
C VAL A 306 -18.90 17.65 -18.71
N LEU A 307 -19.05 18.37 -17.60
CA LEU A 307 -20.14 18.29 -16.63
C LEU A 307 -21.11 19.46 -16.82
#